data_fb67d40434c4e074237d5c490961d0a1
#
_entry.id   fb67d40434c4e074237d5c490961d0a1
#
_cell.length_a   1.000
_cell.length_b   1.000
_cell.length_c   1.000
_cell.angle_alpha   90.00
_cell.angle_beta   90.00
_cell.angle_gamma   90.00
#
_symmetry.space_group_name_H-M   'P 1'
#
loop_
_entity.id
_entity.type
_entity.pdbx_description
1 polymer ?
#
loop_
_entity_poly.entity_id
_entity_poly.type
_entity_poly.pdbx_seq_one_letter_code
_entity_poly.pdbx_strand_id
1 'polypeptide(L)'
;MKPEQREAVRALLQRQDVAALGTLQRGEPFVSMVPFALLPDGRVVIHVSRLATHTRDMEEHAGVSVLVMDQRRDDVMAQALARATLQGEAQRLPVDAPDYALARERYLARFPDAEALFTFADFSLFLVTPRSVRLVTGFGQAGSLLAEEYAAAMTADPGGPRNAS
;
A
#
# COMPACT_ATOMS: atom_id res chain seq x y z
N MET A 1 -3.81 9.68 16.27
CA MET A 1 -4.93 8.82 15.81
C MET A 1 -5.31 7.86 16.94
N LYS A 2 -6.60 7.53 17.07
CA LYS A 2 -7.12 6.60 18.10
C LYS A 2 -6.67 5.16 17.81
N PRO A 3 -6.55 4.27 18.84
CA PRO A 3 -6.15 2.87 18.65
C PRO A 3 -7.01 2.12 17.64
N GLU A 4 -8.33 2.34 17.67
CA GLU A 4 -9.27 1.69 16.74
C GLU A 4 -9.01 2.07 15.27
N GLN A 5 -8.56 3.29 15.02
CA GLN A 5 -8.23 3.75 13.67
C GLN A 5 -6.91 3.14 13.17
N ARG A 6 -5.95 2.91 14.07
CA ARG A 6 -4.68 2.19 13.72
C ARG A 6 -4.97 0.74 13.34
N GLU A 7 -5.84 0.09 14.10
CA GLU A 7 -6.28 -1.27 13.76
C GLU A 7 -7.07 -1.30 12.44
N ALA A 8 -7.94 -0.33 12.21
CA ALA A 8 -8.74 -0.24 11.00
C ALA A 8 -7.89 -0.07 9.74
N VAL A 9 -6.83 0.78 9.77
CA VAL A 9 -5.94 0.92 8.61
C VAL A 9 -5.17 -0.37 8.33
N ARG A 10 -4.65 -1.03 9.37
CA ARG A 10 -3.97 -2.32 9.21
C ARG A 10 -4.90 -3.37 8.62
N ALA A 11 -6.09 -3.54 9.19
CA ALA A 11 -7.06 -4.51 8.73
C ALA A 11 -7.50 -4.26 7.27
N LEU A 12 -7.73 -2.99 6.90
CA LEU A 12 -8.06 -2.62 5.52
C LEU A 12 -6.95 -3.03 4.54
N LEU A 13 -5.71 -2.66 4.82
CA LEU A 13 -4.57 -2.93 3.96
C LEU A 13 -4.22 -4.42 3.87
N GLN A 14 -4.51 -5.19 4.94
CA GLN A 14 -4.28 -6.64 4.94
C GLN A 14 -5.31 -7.41 4.14
N ARG A 15 -6.59 -6.99 4.14
CA ARG A 15 -7.65 -7.71 3.41
C ARG A 15 -7.80 -7.31 1.95
N GLN A 16 -7.30 -6.14 1.55
CA GLN A 16 -7.32 -5.70 0.15
C GLN A 16 -6.01 -6.06 -0.54
N ASP A 17 -6.06 -6.38 -1.83
CA ASP A 17 -4.93 -6.83 -2.61
C ASP A 17 -4.68 -6.00 -3.88
N VAL A 18 -5.59 -5.08 -4.21
CA VAL A 18 -5.44 -4.13 -5.32
C VAL A 18 -5.61 -2.70 -4.84
N ALA A 19 -4.92 -1.79 -5.49
CA ALA A 19 -4.93 -0.37 -5.17
C ALA A 19 -5.00 0.50 -6.42
N ALA A 20 -5.51 1.71 -6.28
CA ALA A 20 -5.29 2.77 -7.26
C ALA A 20 -3.96 3.46 -6.95
N LEU A 21 -3.06 3.49 -7.94
CA LEU A 21 -1.75 4.14 -7.86
C LEU A 21 -1.78 5.45 -8.65
N GLY A 22 -1.65 6.56 -7.95
CA GLY A 22 -1.50 7.88 -8.53
C GLY A 22 -0.02 8.21 -8.76
N THR A 23 0.33 8.58 -9.98
CA THR A 23 1.67 8.98 -10.40
C THR A 23 1.63 10.33 -11.12
N LEU A 24 2.78 10.91 -11.42
CA LEU A 24 2.90 12.10 -12.27
C LEU A 24 3.44 11.69 -13.64
N GLN A 25 2.59 11.73 -14.65
CA GLN A 25 2.95 11.52 -16.02
C GLN A 25 3.24 12.88 -16.69
N ARG A 26 4.50 13.17 -16.96
CA ARG A 26 4.91 14.47 -17.54
C ARG A 26 4.37 15.69 -16.76
N GLY A 27 4.35 15.56 -15.43
CA GLY A 27 3.81 16.59 -14.54
C GLY A 27 2.28 16.60 -14.37
N GLU A 28 1.55 15.78 -15.12
CA GLU A 28 0.10 15.64 -15.01
C GLU A 28 -0.28 14.42 -14.14
N PRO A 29 -1.31 14.52 -13.29
CA PRO A 29 -1.78 13.39 -12.51
C PRO A 29 -2.25 12.23 -13.39
N PHE A 30 -1.80 11.03 -13.08
CA PHE A 30 -2.22 9.80 -13.76
C PHE A 30 -2.55 8.73 -12.72
N VAL A 31 -3.60 7.94 -12.96
CA VAL A 31 -4.03 6.88 -12.03
C VAL A 31 -4.13 5.55 -12.77
N SER A 32 -3.59 4.52 -12.17
CA SER A 32 -3.67 3.14 -12.64
C SER A 32 -4.02 2.19 -11.51
N MET A 33 -4.41 0.96 -11.82
CA MET A 33 -4.61 -0.09 -10.84
C MET A 33 -3.35 -0.94 -10.74
N VAL A 34 -2.95 -1.30 -9.52
CA VAL A 34 -1.84 -2.21 -9.25
C VAL A 34 -2.23 -3.24 -8.18
N PRO A 35 -1.86 -4.52 -8.35
CA PRO A 35 -1.79 -5.47 -7.24
C PRO A 35 -0.71 -5.05 -6.26
N PHE A 36 -0.92 -5.27 -4.97
CA PHE A 36 0.07 -4.91 -3.96
C PHE A 36 0.17 -5.92 -2.81
N ALA A 37 1.31 -5.96 -2.19
CA ALA A 37 1.55 -6.62 -0.92
C ALA A 37 2.15 -5.63 0.08
N LEU A 38 2.41 -6.08 1.30
CA LEU A 38 2.95 -5.24 2.37
C LEU A 38 4.18 -5.89 3.00
N LEU A 39 5.19 -5.10 3.27
CA LEU A 39 6.20 -5.44 4.26
C LEU A 39 5.63 -5.30 5.69
N PRO A 40 6.28 -5.93 6.69
CA PRO A 40 5.80 -5.85 8.08
C PRO A 40 5.66 -4.42 8.63
N ASP A 41 6.49 -3.50 8.16
CA ASP A 41 6.45 -2.07 8.52
C ASP A 41 5.43 -1.24 7.74
N GLY A 42 4.66 -1.88 6.86
CA GLY A 42 3.61 -1.25 6.06
C GLY A 42 4.08 -0.61 4.76
N ARG A 43 5.35 -0.70 4.39
CA ARG A 43 5.78 -0.31 3.04
C ARG A 43 5.05 -1.16 2.01
N VAL A 44 4.59 -0.52 0.95
CA VAL A 44 3.79 -1.17 -0.09
C VAL A 44 4.71 -1.75 -1.15
N VAL A 45 4.52 -3.02 -1.46
CA VAL A 45 5.27 -3.77 -2.48
C VAL A 45 4.42 -3.88 -3.74
N ILE A 46 4.92 -3.44 -4.87
CA ILE A 46 4.32 -3.63 -6.19
C ILE A 46 5.32 -4.28 -7.14
N HIS A 47 4.83 -5.10 -8.06
CA HIS A 47 5.63 -5.78 -9.08
C HIS A 47 5.14 -5.35 -10.45
N VAL A 48 5.95 -4.59 -11.18
CA VAL A 48 5.50 -3.83 -12.34
C VAL A 48 6.45 -3.99 -13.53
N SER A 49 5.87 -3.96 -14.74
CA SER A 49 6.63 -4.00 -15.99
C SER A 49 7.18 -2.60 -16.32
N ARG A 50 8.41 -2.54 -16.83
CA ARG A 50 9.01 -1.32 -17.38
C ARG A 50 8.24 -0.76 -18.57
N LEU A 51 7.42 -1.58 -19.24
CA LEU A 51 6.56 -1.15 -20.34
C LEU A 51 5.34 -0.36 -19.87
N ALA A 52 4.95 -0.51 -18.60
CA ALA A 52 3.82 0.21 -18.04
C ALA A 52 4.14 1.70 -17.83
N THR A 53 3.15 2.56 -18.09
CA THR A 53 3.28 4.01 -17.93
C THR A 53 3.65 4.39 -16.51
N HIS A 54 2.95 3.85 -15.52
CA HIS A 54 3.22 4.16 -14.10
C HIS A 54 4.65 3.82 -13.67
N THR A 55 5.30 2.82 -14.26
CA THR A 55 6.69 2.48 -13.93
C THR A 55 7.64 3.59 -14.36
N ARG A 56 7.49 4.10 -15.57
CA ARG A 56 8.27 5.23 -16.07
C ARG A 56 8.01 6.50 -15.27
N ASP A 57 6.75 6.75 -14.92
CA ASP A 57 6.37 7.89 -14.09
C ASP A 57 7.10 7.87 -12.74
N MET A 58 7.13 6.70 -12.06
CA MET A 58 7.82 6.54 -10.77
C MET A 58 9.34 6.68 -10.89
N GLU A 59 9.92 6.30 -12.01
CA GLU A 59 11.36 6.48 -12.27
C GLU A 59 11.71 7.96 -12.51
N GLU A 60 10.82 8.71 -13.16
CA GLU A 60 11.00 10.15 -13.40
C GLU A 60 10.67 10.99 -12.17
N HIS A 61 9.65 10.59 -11.41
CA HIS A 61 9.18 11.30 -10.22
C HIS A 61 8.71 10.30 -9.14
N ALA A 62 9.45 10.22 -8.04
CA ALA A 62 9.21 9.23 -7.00
C ALA A 62 7.91 9.44 -6.19
N GLY A 63 7.39 10.68 -6.16
CA GLY A 63 6.18 11.02 -5.41
C GLY A 63 4.94 10.33 -5.97
N VAL A 64 4.28 9.53 -5.13
CA VAL A 64 3.07 8.77 -5.49
C VAL A 64 2.01 8.85 -4.42
N SER A 65 0.79 8.49 -4.81
CA SER A 65 -0.33 8.29 -3.90
C SER A 65 -0.98 6.92 -4.16
N VAL A 66 -1.23 6.16 -3.11
CA VAL A 66 -1.86 4.83 -3.18
C VAL A 66 -3.20 4.90 -2.46
N LEU A 67 -4.28 4.61 -3.15
CA LEU A 67 -5.62 4.51 -2.56
C LEU A 67 -6.02 3.04 -2.45
N VAL A 68 -6.27 2.60 -1.22
CA VAL A 68 -6.87 1.31 -0.91
C VAL A 68 -8.25 1.55 -0.32
N MET A 69 -9.25 0.84 -0.80
CA MET A 69 -10.63 1.01 -0.34
C MET A 69 -11.34 -0.33 -0.21
N ASP A 70 -12.32 -0.39 0.68
CA ASP A 70 -13.21 -1.55 0.77
C ASP A 70 -14.02 -1.74 -0.50
N GLN A 71 -14.48 -2.97 -0.71
CA GLN A 71 -15.41 -3.28 -1.77
C GLN A 71 -16.75 -2.57 -1.54
N ARG A 72 -17.34 -2.09 -2.62
CA ARG A 72 -18.67 -1.48 -2.58
C ARG A 72 -19.71 -2.49 -2.13
N ARG A 73 -20.55 -2.10 -1.17
CA ARG A 73 -21.65 -2.89 -0.64
C ARG A 73 -22.94 -2.05 -0.69
N ASP A 74 -24.05 -2.69 -0.96
CA ASP A 74 -25.35 -2.00 -1.07
C ASP A 74 -25.89 -1.49 0.27
N ASP A 75 -25.47 -2.12 1.38
CA ASP A 75 -25.84 -1.77 2.74
C ASP A 75 -25.00 -0.63 3.34
N VAL A 76 -24.01 -0.12 2.60
CA VAL A 76 -23.11 0.95 3.06
C VAL A 76 -23.17 2.13 2.10
N MET A 77 -23.40 3.33 2.64
CA MET A 77 -23.28 4.55 1.83
C MET A 77 -21.89 4.68 1.25
N ALA A 78 -21.78 5.07 -0.02
CA ALA A 78 -20.49 5.20 -0.71
C ALA A 78 -19.49 6.11 0.03
N GLN A 79 -19.97 7.20 0.63
CA GLN A 79 -19.14 8.13 1.42
C GLN A 79 -18.62 7.53 2.73
N ALA A 80 -19.32 6.51 3.25
CA ALA A 80 -18.93 5.80 4.49
C ALA A 80 -17.97 4.62 4.23
N LEU A 81 -17.67 4.33 2.96
CA LEU A 81 -16.79 3.22 2.60
C LEU A 81 -15.39 3.44 3.18
N ALA A 82 -14.89 2.43 3.91
CA ALA A 82 -13.55 2.50 4.49
C ALA A 82 -12.49 2.61 3.39
N ARG A 83 -11.58 3.56 3.54
CA ARG A 83 -10.50 3.80 2.58
C ARG A 83 -9.29 4.45 3.24
N ALA A 84 -8.12 4.14 2.71
CA ALA A 84 -6.85 4.74 3.12
C ALA A 84 -6.13 5.30 1.90
N THR A 85 -5.67 6.54 2.01
CA THR A 85 -4.78 7.17 1.03
C THR A 85 -3.40 7.26 1.64
N LEU A 86 -2.42 6.60 1.03
CA LEU A 86 -1.02 6.62 1.43
C LEU A 86 -0.27 7.52 0.46
N GLN A 87 0.31 8.61 0.95
CA GLN A 87 1.19 9.46 0.15
C GLN A 87 2.63 9.18 0.53
N GLY A 88 3.50 8.98 -0.45
CA GLY A 88 4.87 8.61 -0.20
C GLY A 88 5.74 8.64 -1.45
N GLU A 89 6.82 7.90 -1.40
CA GLU A 89 7.79 7.79 -2.47
C GLU A 89 7.95 6.34 -2.91
N ALA A 90 7.89 6.12 -4.23
CA ALA A 90 8.16 4.85 -4.86
C ALA A 90 9.61 4.77 -5.30
N GLN A 91 10.28 3.68 -4.97
CA GLN A 91 11.66 3.41 -5.40
C GLN A 91 11.76 1.98 -5.90
N ARG A 92 12.50 1.79 -7.00
CA ARG A 92 12.86 0.46 -7.48
C ARG A 92 13.66 -0.26 -6.40
N LEU A 93 13.31 -1.53 -6.17
CA LEU A 93 14.00 -2.40 -5.23
C LEU A 93 14.95 -3.33 -6.01
N PRO A 94 16.27 -3.08 -5.99
CA PRO A 94 17.23 -3.94 -6.66
C PRO A 94 17.23 -5.36 -6.10
N VAL A 95 17.58 -6.34 -6.94
CA VAL A 95 17.62 -7.77 -6.55
C VAL A 95 18.61 -8.05 -5.41
N ASP A 96 19.66 -7.27 -5.31
CA ASP A 96 20.71 -7.35 -4.27
C ASP A 96 20.38 -6.50 -3.02
N ALA A 97 19.25 -5.78 -3.01
CA ALA A 97 18.83 -5.02 -1.83
C ALA A 97 18.45 -5.94 -0.67
N PRO A 98 18.74 -5.56 0.59
CA PRO A 98 18.43 -6.38 1.78
C PRO A 98 16.95 -6.79 1.90
N ASP A 99 16.03 -5.93 1.48
CA ASP A 99 14.59 -6.16 1.57
C ASP A 99 14.00 -6.97 0.40
N TYR A 100 14.80 -7.26 -0.65
CA TYR A 100 14.27 -7.87 -1.87
C TYR A 100 13.65 -9.26 -1.63
N ALA A 101 14.35 -10.13 -0.91
CA ALA A 101 13.86 -11.50 -0.64
C ALA A 101 12.54 -11.49 0.13
N LEU A 102 12.44 -10.63 1.15
CA LEU A 102 11.21 -10.48 1.93
C LEU A 102 10.07 -9.87 1.10
N ALA A 103 10.36 -8.86 0.29
CA ALA A 103 9.36 -8.23 -0.57
C ALA A 103 8.82 -9.24 -1.61
N ARG A 104 9.70 -10.02 -2.23
CA ARG A 104 9.31 -11.09 -3.15
C ARG A 104 8.45 -12.15 -2.45
N GLU A 105 8.87 -12.63 -1.28
CA GLU A 105 8.11 -13.59 -0.47
C GLU A 105 6.71 -13.07 -0.16
N ARG A 106 6.58 -11.84 0.34
CA ARG A 106 5.31 -11.21 0.69
C ARG A 106 4.40 -11.02 -0.51
N TYR A 107 4.97 -10.63 -1.66
CA TYR A 107 4.20 -10.48 -2.89
C TYR A 107 3.68 -11.83 -3.39
N LEU A 108 4.53 -12.86 -3.44
CA LEU A 108 4.15 -14.20 -3.90
C LEU A 108 3.22 -14.94 -2.93
N ALA A 109 3.30 -14.67 -1.62
CA ALA A 109 2.33 -15.19 -0.65
C ALA A 109 0.90 -14.69 -0.95
N ARG A 110 0.77 -13.47 -1.46
CA ARG A 110 -0.51 -12.87 -1.85
C ARG A 110 -0.92 -13.24 -3.28
N PHE A 111 0.04 -13.34 -4.19
CA PHE A 111 -0.14 -13.61 -5.62
C PHE A 111 0.75 -14.77 -6.09
N PRO A 112 0.43 -16.03 -5.72
CA PRO A 112 1.27 -17.19 -6.10
C PRO A 112 1.38 -17.41 -7.60
N ASP A 113 0.38 -17.03 -8.38
CA ASP A 113 0.35 -17.09 -9.84
C ASP A 113 1.27 -16.07 -10.54
N ALA A 114 1.78 -15.08 -9.80
CA ALA A 114 2.73 -14.09 -10.31
C ALA A 114 4.18 -14.59 -10.37
N GLU A 115 4.49 -15.83 -9.92
CA GLU A 115 5.87 -16.32 -9.86
C GLU A 115 6.57 -16.30 -11.23
N ALA A 116 5.88 -16.65 -12.30
CA ALA A 116 6.43 -16.60 -13.65
C ALA A 116 6.86 -15.19 -14.08
N LEU A 117 6.20 -14.13 -13.60
CA LEU A 117 6.54 -12.75 -13.93
C LEU A 117 7.91 -12.32 -13.37
N PHE A 118 8.39 -12.98 -12.31
CA PHE A 118 9.73 -12.72 -11.76
C PHE A 118 10.86 -13.20 -12.66
N THR A 119 10.57 -14.03 -13.65
CA THR A 119 11.53 -14.47 -14.66
C THR A 119 11.67 -13.49 -15.83
N PHE A 120 10.76 -12.51 -15.96
CA PHE A 120 10.79 -11.53 -17.04
C PHE A 120 11.72 -10.36 -16.69
N ALA A 121 12.63 -10.05 -17.62
CA ALA A 121 13.65 -9.03 -17.41
C ALA A 121 13.09 -7.60 -17.30
N ASP A 122 11.88 -7.35 -17.82
CA ASP A 122 11.21 -6.06 -17.79
C ASP A 122 10.38 -5.81 -16.51
N PHE A 123 10.21 -6.83 -15.66
CA PHE A 123 9.52 -6.69 -14.37
C PHE A 123 10.49 -6.35 -13.25
N SER A 124 10.05 -5.48 -12.36
CA SER A 124 10.80 -5.07 -11.17
C SER A 124 9.89 -4.88 -9.97
N LEU A 125 10.42 -5.15 -8.79
CA LEU A 125 9.79 -4.73 -7.53
C LEU A 125 10.05 -3.24 -7.29
N PHE A 126 9.02 -2.56 -6.81
CA PHE A 126 9.08 -1.23 -6.25
C PHE A 126 8.55 -1.25 -4.82
N LEU A 127 9.17 -0.45 -3.96
CA LEU A 127 8.65 -0.16 -2.63
C LEU A 127 8.10 1.26 -2.61
N VAL A 128 6.88 1.40 -2.12
CA VAL A 128 6.33 2.71 -1.75
C VAL A 128 6.48 2.87 -0.24
N THR A 129 7.25 3.88 0.16
CA THR A 129 7.44 4.26 1.56
C THR A 129 6.49 5.40 1.90
N PRO A 130 5.44 5.15 2.70
CA PRO A 130 4.47 6.19 3.05
C PRO A 130 5.09 7.27 3.96
N ARG A 131 4.84 8.53 3.64
CA ARG A 131 5.14 9.69 4.50
C ARG A 131 3.94 10.09 5.35
N SER A 132 2.75 9.87 4.82
CA SER A 132 1.49 10.11 5.52
C SER A 132 0.40 9.16 5.04
N VAL A 133 -0.52 8.86 5.92
CA VAL A 133 -1.70 8.04 5.62
C VAL A 133 -2.94 8.75 6.13
N ARG A 134 -3.92 8.96 5.24
CA ARG A 134 -5.25 9.44 5.59
C ARG A 134 -6.24 8.29 5.54
N LEU A 135 -6.87 8.02 6.68
CA LEU A 135 -7.87 6.99 6.83
C LEU A 135 -9.27 7.61 6.94
N VAL A 136 -10.24 7.00 6.28
CA VAL A 136 -11.67 7.23 6.49
C VAL A 136 -12.29 5.87 6.82
N THR A 137 -12.94 5.76 7.99
CA THR A 137 -13.55 4.50 8.45
C THR A 137 -15.08 4.52 8.41
N GLY A 138 -15.67 5.66 8.14
CA GLY A 138 -17.12 5.85 8.09
C GLY A 138 -17.48 7.30 7.88
N PHE A 139 -18.78 7.59 7.86
CA PHE A 139 -19.27 8.95 7.68
C PHE A 139 -18.79 9.86 8.83
N GLY A 140 -18.05 10.92 8.49
CA GLY A 140 -17.50 11.86 9.46
C GLY A 140 -16.31 11.35 10.29
N GLN A 141 -15.84 10.13 10.05
CA GLN A 141 -14.72 9.53 10.78
C GLN A 141 -13.48 9.48 9.89
N ALA A 142 -12.65 10.49 10.00
CA ALA A 142 -11.37 10.57 9.31
C ALA A 142 -10.23 10.81 10.29
N GLY A 143 -9.02 10.34 9.96
CA GLY A 143 -7.80 10.57 10.72
C GLY A 143 -6.58 10.50 9.82
N SER A 144 -5.47 11.06 10.29
CA SER A 144 -4.19 11.01 9.58
C SER A 144 -3.10 10.46 10.49
N LEU A 145 -2.19 9.70 9.91
CA LEU A 145 -0.98 9.17 10.52
C LEU A 145 0.23 9.74 9.78
N LEU A 146 1.23 10.15 10.50
CA LEU A 146 2.56 10.38 9.96
C LEU A 146 3.30 9.05 9.80
N ALA A 147 4.43 9.07 9.08
CA ALA A 147 5.20 7.87 8.74
C ALA A 147 5.48 6.95 9.94
N GLU A 148 5.99 7.50 11.04
CA GLU A 148 6.34 6.73 12.23
C GLU A 148 5.12 6.12 12.92
N GLU A 149 4.03 6.86 13.02
CA GLU A 149 2.78 6.37 13.61
C GLU A 149 2.16 5.25 12.77
N TYR A 150 2.26 5.37 11.44
CA TYR A 150 1.80 4.36 10.51
C TYR A 150 2.64 3.08 10.63
N ALA A 151 3.97 3.19 10.59
CA ALA A 151 4.87 2.04 10.74
C ALA A 151 4.63 1.32 12.07
N ALA A 152 4.49 2.07 13.16
CA ALA A 152 4.15 1.50 14.47
C ALA A 152 2.77 0.80 14.48
N ALA A 153 1.78 1.33 13.77
CA ALA A 153 0.48 0.70 13.64
C ALA A 153 0.53 -0.62 12.86
N MET A 154 1.42 -0.72 11.86
CA MET A 154 1.57 -1.92 11.04
C MET A 154 2.37 -3.01 11.74
N THR A 155 3.37 -2.66 12.58
CA THR A 155 4.22 -3.60 13.32
C THR A 155 3.60 -4.08 14.63
N ALA A 156 2.55 -3.41 15.15
CA ALA A 156 1.90 -3.80 16.39
C ALA A 156 1.32 -5.22 16.31
N ASP A 157 1.64 -6.05 17.28
CA ASP A 157 1.10 -7.42 17.41
C ASP A 157 -0.42 -7.34 17.64
N PRO A 158 -1.27 -8.03 16.84
CA PRO A 158 -2.71 -8.07 17.06
C PRO A 158 -3.12 -8.74 18.38
N GLY A 159 -2.18 -9.37 19.11
CA GLY A 159 -2.41 -10.18 20.31
C GLY A 159 -1.91 -9.60 21.64
N GLY A 160 -1.49 -8.32 21.70
CA GLY A 160 -1.10 -7.71 22.98
C GLY A 160 -2.26 -7.69 23.99
N PRO A 161 -2.02 -7.93 25.31
CA PRO A 161 -3.08 -8.09 26.30
C PRO A 161 -3.94 -6.82 26.37
N ARG A 162 -5.24 -6.97 26.15
CA ARG A 162 -6.22 -5.96 26.55
C ARG A 162 -6.11 -5.82 28.06
N ASN A 163 -5.43 -4.79 28.54
CA ASN A 163 -5.52 -4.41 29.94
C ASN A 163 -6.97 -4.09 30.23
N ALA A 164 -7.64 -5.06 30.85
CA ALA A 164 -8.91 -4.82 31.54
C ALA A 164 -8.60 -4.02 32.80
N SER A 165 -9.08 -2.81 32.86
CA SER A 165 -9.25 -2.03 34.09
C SER A 165 -10.59 -1.35 34.05
#